data_079ba3d5d10f46c65979bbb4210adb06
#
_entry.id   079ba3d5d10f46c65979bbb4210adb06
#
_cell.length_a   1.000
_cell.length_b   1.000
_cell.length_c   1.000
_cell.angle_alpha   90.00
_cell.angle_beta   90.00
_cell.angle_gamma   90.00
#
_symmetry.space_group_name_H-M   'P 1'
#
loop_
_entity.id
_entity.type
_entity.pdbx_description
1 polymer ?
#
loop_
_entity_poly.entity_id
_entity_poly.type
_entity_poly.pdbx_seq_one_letter_code
_entity_poly.pdbx_strand_id
1 'polypeptide(L)'
;EAFIRGHRGARPSFKGLYGFPKTLCVSIDEEIVHGIPSPKRVLKAGSIISIDCGVFLEGLHADSATTVAVGAIAPETQRLLDVTERCLEAGLAAAVVGNHIGDIGHAVQTVAEAAGFGVVRELVGHGIGSRFHEDPQVPNFGSPKRGPRLQAGMTLAIEPMITLGSPETRTLDDKWTVVTADGSLAAHFEHTVAVTPE
;
A
#
# COMPACT_ATOMS: atom_id res chain seq x y z
N GLU A 1 18.71 -2.26 3.28
CA GLU A 1 19.50 -1.20 2.62
C GLU A 1 20.68 -1.79 1.85
N ALA A 2 21.52 -2.63 2.49
CA ALA A 2 22.69 -3.22 1.83
C ALA A 2 22.35 -3.97 0.54
N PHE A 3 21.27 -4.75 0.52
CA PHE A 3 20.80 -5.44 -0.68
C PHE A 3 20.48 -4.46 -1.83
N ILE A 4 19.68 -3.42 -1.57
CA ILE A 4 19.35 -2.41 -2.58
C ILE A 4 20.61 -1.75 -3.12
N ARG A 5 21.51 -1.28 -2.24
CA ARG A 5 22.77 -0.62 -2.63
C ARG A 5 23.81 -1.53 -3.27
N GLY A 6 23.64 -2.85 -3.12
CA GLY A 6 24.45 -3.86 -3.82
C GLY A 6 24.18 -3.90 -5.33
N HIS A 7 23.04 -3.36 -5.78
CA HIS A 7 22.73 -3.23 -7.21
C HIS A 7 23.24 -1.88 -7.72
N ARG A 8 24.01 -1.90 -8.83
CA ARG A 8 24.64 -0.70 -9.40
C ARG A 8 23.59 0.35 -9.73
N GLY A 9 23.70 1.52 -9.10
CA GLY A 9 22.79 2.67 -9.31
C GLY A 9 21.51 2.64 -8.51
N ALA A 10 21.17 1.52 -7.83
CA ALA A 10 19.98 1.45 -7.00
C ALA A 10 20.17 2.15 -5.65
N ARG A 11 19.12 2.80 -5.18
CA ARG A 11 19.05 3.40 -3.83
C ARG A 11 17.66 3.27 -3.23
N PRO A 12 17.55 3.21 -1.88
CA PRO A 12 16.26 3.28 -1.21
C PRO A 12 15.52 4.57 -1.54
N SER A 13 14.22 4.50 -1.82
CA SER A 13 13.39 5.68 -2.07
C SER A 13 12.96 6.37 -0.78
N PHE A 14 12.65 5.62 0.28
CA PHE A 14 12.07 6.19 1.50
C PHE A 14 13.04 6.95 2.38
N LYS A 15 14.30 6.46 2.49
CA LYS A 15 15.27 7.07 3.41
C LYS A 15 15.61 8.50 3.02
N GLY A 16 15.13 9.45 3.82
CA GLY A 16 15.29 10.89 3.59
C GLY A 16 14.11 11.53 2.84
N LEU A 17 13.20 10.76 2.24
CA LEU A 17 12.00 11.29 1.61
C LEU A 17 11.12 11.95 2.66
N TYR A 18 10.85 13.24 2.50
CA TYR A 18 10.15 14.08 3.48
C TYR A 18 10.70 14.00 4.91
N GLY A 19 11.93 13.50 5.09
CA GLY A 19 12.58 13.29 6.39
C GLY A 19 12.36 11.89 6.99
N PHE A 20 11.76 10.94 6.28
CA PHE A 20 11.59 9.57 6.79
C PHE A 20 12.95 8.93 7.13
N PRO A 21 13.12 8.31 8.32
CA PRO A 21 14.45 7.97 8.81
C PRO A 21 14.99 6.61 8.35
N LYS A 22 14.17 5.77 7.68
CA LYS A 22 14.51 4.38 7.41
C LYS A 22 14.38 4.02 5.92
N THR A 23 14.92 2.85 5.57
CA THR A 23 14.91 2.30 4.22
C THR A 23 13.58 1.65 3.86
N LEU A 24 12.89 1.06 4.84
CA LEU A 24 11.60 0.39 4.71
C LEU A 24 10.61 1.05 5.66
N CYS A 25 9.32 1.00 5.31
CA CYS A 25 8.26 1.11 6.29
C CYS A 25 7.92 -0.30 6.79
N VAL A 26 7.70 -0.43 8.10
CA VAL A 26 7.37 -1.71 8.74
C VAL A 26 6.26 -1.47 9.75
N SER A 27 5.07 -1.91 9.40
CA SER A 27 3.83 -1.68 10.16
C SER A 27 3.32 -3.00 10.73
N ILE A 28 2.97 -3.04 12.03
CA ILE A 28 2.63 -4.27 12.75
C ILE A 28 1.21 -4.15 13.29
N ASP A 29 0.39 -5.19 13.07
CA ASP A 29 -0.96 -5.37 13.61
C ASP A 29 -1.91 -4.21 13.24
N GLU A 30 -2.21 -3.29 14.15
CA GLU A 30 -3.07 -2.11 13.91
C GLU A 30 -2.39 -0.98 13.13
N GLU A 31 -1.09 -1.08 12.88
CA GLU A 31 -0.37 -0.11 12.06
C GLU A 31 -0.68 -0.35 10.59
N ILE A 32 -1.20 0.66 9.93
CA ILE A 32 -1.61 0.59 8.51
C ILE A 32 -0.38 0.74 7.63
N VAL A 33 0.31 1.89 7.75
CA VAL A 33 1.48 2.26 6.93
C VAL A 33 2.46 3.14 7.70
N HIS A 34 3.63 3.37 7.11
CA HIS A 34 4.68 4.28 7.55
C HIS A 34 5.28 3.94 8.92
N GLY A 35 5.07 2.72 9.42
CA GLY A 35 5.70 2.27 10.66
C GLY A 35 7.23 2.34 10.57
N ILE A 36 7.86 2.87 11.63
CA ILE A 36 9.31 3.02 11.68
C ILE A 36 9.94 1.74 12.24
N PRO A 37 10.71 0.97 11.44
CA PRO A 37 11.36 -0.25 11.93
C PRO A 37 12.35 0.04 13.05
N SER A 38 12.30 -0.78 14.11
CA SER A 38 13.15 -0.65 15.28
C SER A 38 13.66 -2.01 15.76
N PRO A 39 14.95 -2.17 16.08
CA PRO A 39 15.48 -3.41 16.66
C PRO A 39 14.92 -3.73 18.05
N LYS A 40 14.25 -2.75 18.68
CA LYS A 40 13.59 -2.94 19.98
C LYS A 40 12.20 -3.59 19.86
N ARG A 41 11.65 -3.64 18.66
CA ARG A 41 10.33 -4.25 18.38
C ARG A 41 10.54 -5.70 17.93
N VAL A 42 10.25 -6.63 18.82
CA VAL A 42 10.33 -8.06 18.54
C VAL A 42 8.98 -8.55 18.07
N LEU A 43 8.95 -9.16 16.89
CA LEU A 43 7.73 -9.76 16.32
C LEU A 43 7.25 -10.92 17.19
N LYS A 44 5.95 -11.04 17.36
CA LYS A 44 5.30 -12.09 18.14
C LYS A 44 4.53 -13.03 17.22
N ALA A 45 4.53 -14.32 17.53
CA ALA A 45 3.64 -15.27 16.85
C ALA A 45 2.18 -14.83 17.03
N GLY A 46 1.41 -14.85 15.94
CA GLY A 46 0.04 -14.37 15.90
C GLY A 46 -0.12 -12.95 15.35
N SER A 47 0.96 -12.16 15.28
CA SER A 47 0.95 -10.84 14.62
C SER A 47 0.99 -10.96 13.09
N ILE A 48 0.63 -9.86 12.43
CA ILE A 48 0.89 -9.63 11.00
C ILE A 48 1.84 -8.44 10.85
N ILE A 49 2.61 -8.41 9.77
CA ILE A 49 3.57 -7.35 9.50
C ILE A 49 3.49 -6.94 8.04
N SER A 50 3.21 -5.67 7.79
CA SER A 50 3.31 -5.03 6.47
C SER A 50 4.72 -4.53 6.26
N ILE A 51 5.34 -4.94 5.17
CA ILE A 51 6.68 -4.52 4.77
C ILE A 51 6.55 -3.81 3.44
N ASP A 52 6.97 -2.56 3.43
CA ASP A 52 6.84 -1.67 2.29
C ASP A 52 8.24 -1.13 1.89
N CYS A 53 8.55 -1.19 0.59
CA CYS A 53 9.88 -0.98 0.04
C CYS A 53 9.86 -0.21 -1.28
N GLY A 54 10.28 1.05 -1.21
CA GLY A 54 10.53 1.86 -2.40
C GLY A 54 11.99 1.80 -2.86
N VAL A 55 12.20 1.64 -4.16
CA VAL A 55 13.53 1.61 -4.81
C VAL A 55 13.59 2.61 -5.96
N PHE A 56 14.70 3.37 -6.01
CA PHE A 56 15.05 4.19 -7.16
C PHE A 56 16.15 3.52 -7.97
N LEU A 57 15.93 3.39 -9.26
CA LEU A 57 16.91 2.84 -10.21
C LEU A 57 16.74 3.52 -11.58
N GLU A 58 17.87 3.89 -12.21
CA GLU A 58 17.91 4.44 -13.58
C GLU A 58 16.95 5.63 -13.85
N GLY A 59 16.76 6.48 -12.84
CA GLY A 59 15.91 7.67 -12.96
C GLY A 59 14.47 7.48 -12.56
N LEU A 60 14.03 6.27 -12.22
CA LEU A 60 12.66 5.93 -11.87
C LEU A 60 12.56 5.33 -10.46
N HIS A 61 11.43 5.58 -9.82
CA HIS A 61 11.02 4.95 -8.59
C HIS A 61 10.07 3.78 -8.87
N ALA A 62 10.14 2.75 -8.04
CA ALA A 62 9.12 1.70 -7.91
C ALA A 62 8.84 1.47 -6.45
N ASP A 63 7.59 1.13 -6.13
CA ASP A 63 7.11 0.86 -4.79
C ASP A 63 6.34 -0.45 -4.72
N SER A 64 6.43 -1.13 -3.57
CA SER A 64 5.71 -2.38 -3.36
C SER A 64 5.60 -2.71 -1.88
N ALA A 65 4.43 -3.17 -1.46
CA ALA A 65 4.18 -3.62 -0.10
C ALA A 65 3.52 -5.00 -0.06
N THR A 66 3.78 -5.72 1.01
CA THR A 66 3.13 -6.99 1.32
C THR A 66 2.92 -7.14 2.82
N THR A 67 1.82 -7.76 3.21
CA THR A 67 1.56 -8.12 4.60
C THR A 67 1.71 -9.63 4.78
N VAL A 68 2.49 -10.03 5.76
CA VAL A 68 2.75 -11.45 6.05
C VAL A 68 2.46 -11.81 7.49
N ALA A 69 2.09 -13.06 7.72
CA ALA A 69 1.85 -13.60 9.05
C ALA A 69 3.17 -13.91 9.79
N VAL A 70 3.19 -13.68 11.09
CA VAL A 70 4.27 -14.10 11.98
C VAL A 70 3.83 -15.35 12.72
N GLY A 71 4.22 -16.53 12.24
CA GLY A 71 3.76 -17.82 12.75
C GLY A 71 2.28 -18.07 12.42
N ALA A 72 1.60 -18.83 13.29
CA ALA A 72 0.16 -19.10 13.13
C ALA A 72 -0.67 -17.89 13.53
N ILE A 73 -1.64 -17.52 12.70
CA ILE A 73 -2.58 -16.41 12.92
C ILE A 73 -4.03 -16.93 13.01
N ALA A 74 -4.91 -16.11 13.54
CA ALA A 74 -6.33 -16.42 13.59
C ALA A 74 -6.96 -16.51 12.18
N PRO A 75 -8.00 -17.35 11.95
CA PRO A 75 -8.64 -17.47 10.63
C PRO A 75 -9.18 -16.13 10.09
N GLU A 76 -9.68 -15.25 10.96
CA GLU A 76 -10.16 -13.93 10.54
C GLU A 76 -9.01 -13.01 10.10
N THR A 77 -7.86 -13.10 10.76
CA THR A 77 -6.64 -12.40 10.34
C THR A 77 -6.14 -12.92 8.98
N GLN A 78 -6.15 -14.23 8.76
CA GLN A 78 -5.82 -14.79 7.45
C GLN A 78 -6.79 -14.28 6.37
N ARG A 79 -8.09 -14.24 6.69
CA ARG A 79 -9.10 -13.70 5.77
C ARG A 79 -8.85 -12.22 5.44
N LEU A 80 -8.35 -11.40 6.39
CA LEU A 80 -7.95 -10.02 6.11
C LEU A 80 -6.83 -9.99 5.07
N LEU A 81 -5.78 -10.80 5.23
CA LEU A 81 -4.67 -10.87 4.27
C LEU A 81 -5.18 -11.27 2.88
N ASP A 82 -5.92 -12.38 2.78
CA ASP A 82 -6.45 -12.92 1.52
C ASP A 82 -7.36 -11.92 0.79
N VAL A 83 -8.20 -11.19 1.55
CA VAL A 83 -9.10 -10.18 0.97
C VAL A 83 -8.31 -8.96 0.51
N THR A 84 -7.31 -8.50 1.27
CA THR A 84 -6.52 -7.33 0.88
C THR A 84 -5.68 -7.62 -0.37
N GLU A 85 -5.11 -8.81 -0.49
CA GLU A 85 -4.43 -9.24 -1.71
C GLU A 85 -5.38 -9.28 -2.91
N ARG A 86 -6.59 -9.83 -2.75
CA ARG A 86 -7.64 -9.79 -3.78
C ARG A 86 -8.11 -8.37 -4.12
N CYS A 87 -8.09 -7.44 -3.17
CA CYS A 87 -8.34 -6.03 -3.44
C CYS A 87 -7.28 -5.46 -4.39
N LEU A 88 -5.99 -5.78 -4.14
CA LEU A 88 -4.91 -5.39 -5.03
C LEU A 88 -5.11 -5.98 -6.44
N GLU A 89 -5.36 -7.29 -6.55
CA GLU A 89 -5.61 -7.96 -7.83
C GLU A 89 -6.77 -7.32 -8.61
N ALA A 90 -7.87 -6.99 -7.92
CA ALA A 90 -9.01 -6.32 -8.54
C ALA A 90 -8.67 -4.91 -9.03
N GLY A 91 -7.89 -4.15 -8.24
CA GLY A 91 -7.37 -2.83 -8.64
C GLY A 91 -6.45 -2.91 -9.85
N LEU A 92 -5.53 -3.89 -9.87
CA LEU A 92 -4.63 -4.15 -10.99
C LEU A 92 -5.40 -4.51 -12.28
N ALA A 93 -6.40 -5.38 -12.18
CA ALA A 93 -7.24 -5.78 -13.31
C ALA A 93 -8.05 -4.60 -13.89
N ALA A 94 -8.37 -3.60 -13.06
CA ALA A 94 -9.06 -2.38 -13.50
C ALA A 94 -8.11 -1.32 -14.11
N ALA A 95 -6.80 -1.47 -13.93
CA ALA A 95 -5.78 -0.51 -14.38
C ALA A 95 -5.44 -0.67 -15.87
N VAL A 96 -6.44 -0.60 -16.74
CA VAL A 96 -6.32 -0.78 -18.20
C VAL A 96 -6.63 0.51 -18.95
N VAL A 97 -6.03 0.67 -20.13
CA VAL A 97 -6.26 1.85 -21.00
C VAL A 97 -7.76 2.07 -21.23
N GLY A 98 -8.20 3.29 -21.04
CA GLY A 98 -9.59 3.69 -21.28
C GLY A 98 -10.47 3.68 -20.03
N ASN A 99 -10.12 2.91 -19.01
CA ASN A 99 -10.71 3.02 -17.68
C ASN A 99 -10.30 4.35 -17.01
N HIS A 100 -10.84 4.62 -15.84
CA HIS A 100 -10.55 5.80 -15.04
C HIS A 100 -9.97 5.40 -13.67
N ILE A 101 -9.33 6.30 -12.99
CA ILE A 101 -8.85 6.08 -11.62
C ILE A 101 -9.97 5.58 -10.69
N GLY A 102 -11.20 6.12 -10.85
CA GLY A 102 -12.35 5.67 -10.06
C GLY A 102 -12.79 4.22 -10.33
N ASP A 103 -12.43 3.64 -11.47
CA ASP A 103 -12.69 2.21 -11.73
C ASP A 103 -11.77 1.33 -10.89
N ILE A 104 -10.51 1.75 -10.68
CA ILE A 104 -9.55 1.07 -9.78
C ILE A 104 -10.09 1.11 -8.34
N GLY A 105 -10.40 2.30 -7.83
CA GLY A 105 -10.90 2.46 -6.46
C GLY A 105 -12.22 1.72 -6.22
N HIS A 106 -13.13 1.73 -7.19
CA HIS A 106 -14.38 0.99 -7.11
C HIS A 106 -14.17 -0.53 -7.05
N ALA A 107 -13.24 -1.06 -7.83
CA ALA A 107 -12.92 -2.49 -7.83
C ALA A 107 -12.36 -2.93 -6.47
N VAL A 108 -11.41 -2.17 -5.90
CA VAL A 108 -10.85 -2.40 -4.55
C VAL A 108 -11.95 -2.35 -3.50
N GLN A 109 -12.74 -1.27 -3.46
CA GLN A 109 -13.81 -1.06 -2.50
C GLN A 109 -14.85 -2.18 -2.54
N THR A 110 -15.24 -2.62 -3.72
CA THR A 110 -16.25 -3.68 -3.89
C THR A 110 -15.80 -4.98 -3.24
N VAL A 111 -14.54 -5.37 -3.39
CA VAL A 111 -13.99 -6.60 -2.80
C VAL A 111 -13.93 -6.50 -1.27
N ALA A 112 -13.43 -5.39 -0.75
CA ALA A 112 -13.28 -5.18 0.69
C ALA A 112 -14.63 -5.11 1.41
N GLU A 113 -15.57 -4.29 0.91
CA GLU A 113 -16.89 -4.10 1.53
C GLU A 113 -17.77 -5.35 1.43
N ALA A 114 -17.67 -6.13 0.35
CA ALA A 114 -18.32 -7.44 0.23
C ALA A 114 -17.83 -8.46 1.28
N ALA A 115 -16.60 -8.29 1.76
CA ALA A 115 -16.04 -9.07 2.86
C ALA A 115 -16.40 -8.51 4.25
N GLY A 116 -17.02 -7.34 4.33
CA GLY A 116 -17.36 -6.65 5.58
C GLY A 116 -16.18 -5.90 6.21
N PHE A 117 -15.13 -5.58 5.43
CA PHE A 117 -13.92 -4.90 5.89
C PHE A 117 -13.94 -3.41 5.55
N GLY A 118 -13.21 -2.62 6.35
CA GLY A 118 -13.04 -1.18 6.15
C GLY A 118 -12.01 -0.88 5.07
N VAL A 119 -12.28 0.16 4.26
CA VAL A 119 -11.33 0.71 3.27
C VAL A 119 -10.82 2.06 3.77
N VAL A 120 -9.53 2.18 4.02
CA VAL A 120 -8.89 3.44 4.43
C VAL A 120 -9.08 4.50 3.35
N ARG A 121 -9.45 5.74 3.76
CA ARG A 121 -9.82 6.82 2.85
C ARG A 121 -8.86 8.01 2.88
N GLU A 122 -8.14 8.21 3.98
CA GLU A 122 -7.22 9.34 4.18
C GLU A 122 -5.87 9.14 3.46
N LEU A 123 -5.57 7.88 3.10
CA LEU A 123 -4.36 7.49 2.38
C LEU A 123 -4.75 6.84 1.07
N VAL A 124 -3.98 7.13 0.03
CA VAL A 124 -4.31 6.73 -1.35
C VAL A 124 -3.04 6.38 -2.11
N GLY A 125 -3.15 5.55 -3.11
CA GLY A 125 -2.11 5.32 -4.09
C GLY A 125 -1.84 6.55 -4.95
N HIS A 126 -0.84 6.48 -5.80
CA HIS A 126 -0.34 7.65 -6.52
C HIS A 126 0.29 7.29 -7.88
N GLY A 127 0.45 8.28 -8.73
CA GLY A 127 1.39 8.19 -9.84
C GLY A 127 2.82 8.05 -9.30
N ILE A 128 3.67 7.32 -10.01
CA ILE A 128 5.06 7.10 -9.62
C ILE A 128 5.95 7.12 -10.87
N GLY A 129 7.15 7.68 -10.77
CA GLY A 129 8.04 7.79 -11.91
C GLY A 129 9.37 8.41 -11.54
N SER A 130 9.70 9.55 -12.13
CA SER A 130 10.92 10.30 -11.81
C SER A 130 10.89 10.91 -10.41
N ARG A 131 9.69 11.22 -9.91
CA ARG A 131 9.42 11.54 -8.50
C ARG A 131 8.71 10.37 -7.86
N PHE A 132 8.87 10.23 -6.54
CA PHE A 132 8.25 9.14 -5.81
C PHE A 132 6.71 9.27 -5.83
N HIS A 133 6.19 10.44 -5.49
CA HIS A 133 4.77 10.74 -5.60
C HIS A 133 4.53 11.69 -6.78
N GLU A 134 3.71 11.24 -7.71
CA GLU A 134 3.25 11.99 -8.88
C GLU A 134 1.72 11.94 -8.97
N ASP A 135 1.13 12.83 -9.74
CA ASP A 135 -0.28 12.72 -10.14
C ASP A 135 -0.48 11.54 -11.12
N PRO A 136 -1.67 10.92 -11.11
CA PRO A 136 -2.84 11.22 -10.28
C PRO A 136 -2.80 10.51 -8.92
N GLN A 137 -3.59 10.98 -7.94
CA GLN A 137 -3.94 10.17 -6.78
C GLN A 137 -4.77 8.95 -7.22
N VAL A 138 -4.58 7.81 -6.54
CA VAL A 138 -5.25 6.52 -6.81
C VAL A 138 -5.98 6.05 -5.55
N PRO A 139 -7.17 6.59 -5.24
CA PRO A 139 -7.94 6.16 -4.07
C PRO A 139 -8.36 4.69 -4.15
N ASN A 140 -8.43 4.03 -3.00
CA ASN A 140 -8.91 2.66 -2.85
C ASN A 140 -10.44 2.55 -2.79
N PHE A 141 -11.13 3.64 -3.11
CA PHE A 141 -12.59 3.76 -3.14
C PHE A 141 -13.00 4.72 -4.26
N GLY A 142 -14.24 4.65 -4.68
CA GLY A 142 -14.74 5.60 -5.67
C GLY A 142 -15.92 5.08 -6.48
N SER A 143 -16.27 5.88 -7.49
CA SER A 143 -17.35 5.55 -8.44
C SER A 143 -16.76 5.22 -9.81
N PRO A 144 -17.30 4.24 -10.52
CA PRO A 144 -16.87 3.91 -11.88
C PRO A 144 -16.92 5.11 -12.82
N LYS A 145 -15.97 5.15 -13.76
CA LYS A 145 -15.88 6.19 -14.80
C LYS A 145 -15.68 7.61 -14.24
N ARG A 146 -15.07 7.75 -13.08
CA ARG A 146 -14.74 9.05 -12.47
C ARG A 146 -13.21 9.23 -12.35
N GLY A 147 -12.81 10.50 -12.29
CA GLY A 147 -11.41 10.88 -12.20
C GLY A 147 -10.67 10.83 -13.55
N PRO A 148 -9.35 10.98 -13.55
CA PRO A 148 -8.52 10.91 -14.73
C PRO A 148 -8.68 9.60 -15.50
N ARG A 149 -8.67 9.69 -16.83
CA ARG A 149 -8.71 8.51 -17.71
C ARG A 149 -7.32 7.90 -17.82
N LEU A 150 -7.24 6.59 -17.70
CA LEU A 150 -6.00 5.84 -17.82
C LEU A 150 -5.50 5.84 -19.27
N GLN A 151 -4.23 6.16 -19.45
CA GLN A 151 -3.56 6.24 -20.75
C GLN A 151 -2.32 5.34 -20.72
N ALA A 152 -1.97 4.79 -21.88
CA ALA A 152 -0.74 4.02 -22.03
C ALA A 152 0.47 4.86 -21.62
N GLY A 153 1.38 4.26 -20.86
CA GLY A 153 2.57 4.88 -20.32
C GLY A 153 2.42 5.51 -18.95
N MET A 154 1.20 5.58 -18.39
CA MET A 154 1.03 5.93 -16.98
C MET A 154 1.62 4.85 -16.09
N THR A 155 2.33 5.25 -15.04
CA THR A 155 2.83 4.37 -13.97
C THR A 155 2.18 4.75 -12.66
N LEU A 156 1.63 3.77 -11.95
CA LEU A 156 0.81 3.95 -10.76
C LEU A 156 1.24 3.00 -9.65
N ALA A 157 1.26 3.48 -8.41
CA ALA A 157 1.25 2.67 -7.20
C ALA A 157 -0.22 2.42 -6.83
N ILE A 158 -0.64 1.16 -6.83
CA ILE A 158 -1.97 0.71 -6.40
C ILE A 158 -1.78 -0.02 -5.09
N GLU A 159 -2.33 0.52 -4.01
CA GLU A 159 -1.95 0.16 -2.65
C GLU A 159 -3.17 0.08 -1.71
N PRO A 160 -4.01 -0.96 -1.82
CA PRO A 160 -5.10 -1.18 -0.88
C PRO A 160 -4.64 -1.26 0.57
N MET A 161 -5.27 -0.45 1.42
CA MET A 161 -5.14 -0.46 2.88
C MET A 161 -6.49 -0.82 3.47
N ILE A 162 -6.60 -2.03 4.03
CA ILE A 162 -7.86 -2.64 4.47
C ILE A 162 -7.80 -2.94 5.96
N THR A 163 -8.89 -2.68 6.67
CA THR A 163 -9.00 -2.85 8.13
C THR A 163 -10.06 -3.88 8.49
N LEU A 164 -9.84 -4.63 9.57
CA LEU A 164 -10.87 -5.52 10.12
C LEU A 164 -12.07 -4.77 10.73
N GLY A 165 -11.84 -3.54 11.18
CA GLY A 165 -12.83 -2.70 11.84
C GLY A 165 -13.13 -1.42 11.08
N SER A 166 -13.14 -0.30 11.81
CA SER A 166 -13.36 1.03 11.23
C SER A 166 -12.27 1.41 10.24
N PRO A 167 -12.61 2.06 9.11
CA PRO A 167 -11.62 2.62 8.19
C PRO A 167 -10.94 3.89 8.71
N GLU A 168 -11.37 4.43 9.85
CA GLU A 168 -10.82 5.66 10.41
C GLU A 168 -9.39 5.48 10.91
N THR A 169 -8.56 6.50 10.72
CA THR A 169 -7.14 6.46 11.02
C THR A 169 -6.72 7.50 12.05
N ARG A 170 -5.57 7.32 12.64
CA ARG A 170 -4.85 8.36 13.40
C ARG A 170 -3.34 8.20 13.24
N THR A 171 -2.63 9.31 13.23
CA THR A 171 -1.16 9.31 13.20
C THR A 171 -0.60 9.32 14.62
N LEU A 172 0.43 8.51 14.88
CA LEU A 172 1.11 8.45 16.18
C LEU A 172 2.01 9.68 16.40
N ASP A 173 2.53 9.81 17.64
CA ASP A 173 3.38 10.94 18.06
C ASP A 173 4.71 11.02 17.30
N ASP A 174 5.16 9.93 16.69
CA ASP A 174 6.34 9.89 15.83
C ASP A 174 6.15 10.64 14.49
N LYS A 175 4.92 11.11 14.20
CA LYS A 175 4.50 11.89 13.01
C LYS A 175 4.52 11.10 11.71
N TRP A 176 4.72 9.78 11.78
CA TRP A 176 4.81 8.88 10.62
C TRP A 176 3.82 7.74 10.67
N THR A 177 3.88 6.95 11.75
CA THR A 177 3.09 5.73 11.86
C THR A 177 1.60 6.05 11.88
N VAL A 178 0.87 5.55 10.89
CA VAL A 178 -0.59 5.64 10.81
C VAL A 178 -1.19 4.33 11.29
N VAL A 179 -2.15 4.42 12.22
CA VAL A 179 -2.82 3.26 12.82
C VAL A 179 -4.33 3.38 12.64
N THR A 180 -5.03 2.25 12.78
CA THR A 180 -6.49 2.25 12.89
C THR A 180 -6.93 2.98 14.16
N ALA A 181 -8.00 3.76 14.07
CA ALA A 181 -8.49 4.53 15.21
C ALA A 181 -9.06 3.64 16.32
N ASP A 182 -9.62 2.49 15.95
CA ASP A 182 -10.25 1.51 16.86
C ASP A 182 -9.31 0.40 17.35
N GLY A 183 -8.05 0.36 16.88
CA GLY A 183 -7.07 -0.66 17.23
C GLY A 183 -7.27 -2.01 16.51
N SER A 184 -8.14 -2.07 15.52
CA SER A 184 -8.32 -3.27 14.70
C SER A 184 -7.11 -3.53 13.80
N LEU A 185 -6.88 -4.79 13.40
CA LEU A 185 -5.80 -5.15 12.49
C LEU A 185 -5.99 -4.51 11.12
N ALA A 186 -4.89 -4.16 10.47
CA ALA A 186 -4.85 -3.65 9.10
C ALA A 186 -3.86 -4.43 8.25
N ALA A 187 -4.15 -4.54 6.95
CA ALA A 187 -3.25 -5.10 5.96
C ALA A 187 -3.04 -4.12 4.81
N HIS A 188 -1.83 -4.14 4.26
CA HIS A 188 -1.40 -3.32 3.14
C HIS A 188 -0.69 -4.18 2.10
N PHE A 189 -1.18 -4.15 0.87
CA PHE A 189 -0.55 -4.76 -0.29
C PHE A 189 -0.41 -3.71 -1.38
N GLU A 190 0.65 -3.79 -2.16
CA GLU A 190 0.93 -2.77 -3.17
C GLU A 190 1.76 -3.30 -4.33
N HIS A 191 1.46 -2.79 -5.53
CA HIS A 191 2.34 -2.91 -6.69
C HIS A 191 2.42 -1.61 -7.48
N THR A 192 3.63 -1.30 -7.96
CA THR A 192 3.83 -0.37 -9.08
C THR A 192 3.49 -1.08 -10.39
N VAL A 193 2.64 -0.45 -11.19
CA VAL A 193 2.25 -0.96 -12.51
C VAL A 193 2.39 0.09 -13.60
N ALA A 194 2.65 -0.37 -14.82
CA ALA A 194 2.55 0.45 -16.03
C ALA A 194 1.26 0.12 -16.77
N VAL A 195 0.50 1.13 -17.10
CA VAL A 195 -0.70 0.97 -17.95
C VAL A 195 -0.25 0.76 -19.38
N THR A 196 -0.56 -0.39 -19.96
CA THR A 196 -0.20 -0.77 -21.33
C THR A 196 -1.42 -0.80 -22.26
N PRO A 197 -1.21 -0.73 -23.59
CA PRO A 197 -2.33 -0.83 -24.56
C PRO A 197 -3.02 -2.20 -24.58
N GLU A 198 -2.33 -3.24 -24.07
CA GLU A 198 -2.78 -4.65 -24.05
C GLU A 198 -2.96 -5.13 -22.61
#